data_a0e0a9c8b32693a5a752bb7ed9b125d2
#
_entry.id   a0e0a9c8b32693a5a752bb7ed9b125d2
#
_cell.length_a   1.000
_cell.length_b   1.000
_cell.length_c   1.000
_cell.angle_alpha   90.00
_cell.angle_beta   90.00
_cell.angle_gamma   90.00
#
_symmetry.space_group_name_H-M   'P 1'
#
loop_
_entity.id
_entity.type
_entity.pdbx_description
1 polymer ?
#
loop_
_entity_poly.entity_id
_entity_poly.type
_entity_poly.pdbx_seq_one_letter_code
_entity_poly.pdbx_strand_id
1 'polypeptide(L)'
;MIAMKRDRPRIGLTVWRSLKLQCPVCGRASIVARPFNLKARCDACGVIFKREEGFFVGAIMANVVATEVFIIVIYLVSIILTNLNEGLMLTVLFVVAVGFPLAFYHHAWSLWLAMDHLIEGLPMTKDGQAGNKAASSRRTPN
;
A
#
# COMPACT_ATOMS: atom_id res chain seq x y z
N MET A 1 -32.52 1.26 -0.88
CA MET A 1 -31.09 1.38 -1.24
C MET A 1 -30.61 2.77 -0.84
N ILE A 2 -29.98 2.91 0.32
CA ILE A 2 -29.42 4.20 0.75
C ILE A 2 -28.01 4.22 0.19
N ALA A 3 -27.80 4.97 -0.89
CA ALA A 3 -26.48 5.26 -1.42
C ALA A 3 -25.72 6.06 -0.36
N MET A 4 -24.84 5.39 0.39
CA MET A 4 -23.89 6.07 1.25
C MET A 4 -23.07 6.99 0.35
N LYS A 5 -23.17 8.29 0.54
CA LYS A 5 -22.35 9.32 -0.10
C LYS A 5 -20.90 8.98 0.24
N ARG A 6 -20.25 8.31 -0.70
CA ARG A 6 -18.84 7.92 -0.59
C ARG A 6 -18.06 9.23 -0.74
N ASP A 7 -17.64 9.82 0.36
CA ASP A 7 -16.66 10.91 0.31
C ASP A 7 -15.49 10.40 -0.54
N ARG A 8 -15.30 11.01 -1.71
CA ARG A 8 -14.23 10.60 -2.62
C ARG A 8 -12.92 10.66 -1.87
N PRO A 9 -12.23 9.53 -1.69
CA PRO A 9 -10.95 9.54 -0.99
C PRO A 9 -10.01 10.48 -1.76
N ARG A 10 -9.39 11.41 -1.06
CA ARG A 10 -8.39 12.29 -1.68
C ARG A 10 -7.18 11.43 -2.03
N ILE A 11 -7.02 11.11 -3.31
CA ILE A 11 -5.99 10.20 -3.83
C ILE A 11 -4.61 10.52 -3.24
N GLY A 12 -4.19 11.79 -3.28
CA GLY A 12 -2.91 12.21 -2.74
C GLY A 12 -2.73 11.92 -1.25
N LEU A 13 -3.79 12.13 -0.45
CA LEU A 13 -3.75 11.87 0.99
C LEU A 13 -3.68 10.36 1.29
N THR A 14 -4.43 9.56 0.54
CA THR A 14 -4.43 8.09 0.68
C THR A 14 -3.06 7.52 0.31
N VAL A 15 -2.49 7.94 -0.82
CA VAL A 15 -1.14 7.53 -1.25
C VAL A 15 -0.08 7.97 -0.23
N TRP A 16 -0.14 9.21 0.24
CA TRP A 16 0.80 9.72 1.25
C TRP A 16 0.78 8.95 2.56
N ARG A 17 -0.41 8.58 3.05
CA ARG A 17 -0.57 7.72 4.23
C ARG A 17 0.01 6.33 4.01
N SER A 18 -0.20 5.79 2.81
CA SER A 18 0.32 4.47 2.44
C SER A 18 1.84 4.44 2.34
N LEU A 19 2.47 5.50 1.83
CA LEU A 19 3.93 5.63 1.85
C LEU A 19 4.49 5.68 3.28
N LYS A 20 3.73 6.18 4.24
CA LYS A 20 4.09 6.16 5.67
C LYS A 20 3.69 4.86 6.39
N LEU A 21 3.25 3.83 5.67
CA LEU A 21 2.76 2.55 6.22
C LEU A 21 1.62 2.74 7.24
N GLN A 22 0.80 3.77 7.03
CA GLN A 22 -0.37 4.08 7.83
C GLN A 22 -1.66 3.61 7.14
N CYS A 23 -2.70 3.40 7.92
CA CYS A 23 -4.01 3.03 7.40
C CYS A 23 -4.49 4.03 6.32
N PRO A 24 -4.80 3.60 5.09
CA PRO A 24 -5.23 4.50 4.01
C PRO A 24 -6.55 5.24 4.34
N VAL A 25 -7.39 4.65 5.17
CA VAL A 25 -8.70 5.21 5.54
C VAL A 25 -8.58 6.26 6.65
N CYS A 26 -8.04 5.91 7.82
CA CYS A 26 -8.00 6.81 8.97
C CYS A 26 -6.65 7.53 9.18
N GLY A 27 -5.53 6.96 8.70
CA GLY A 27 -4.18 7.50 8.88
C GLY A 27 -3.65 7.48 10.32
N ARG A 28 -4.35 6.84 11.28
CA ARG A 28 -4.01 6.87 12.71
C ARG A 28 -3.20 5.66 13.19
N ALA A 29 -3.41 4.50 12.57
CA ALA A 29 -2.76 3.25 12.96
C ALA A 29 -1.83 2.75 11.86
N SER A 30 -0.72 2.12 12.23
CA SER A 30 0.16 1.41 11.29
C SER A 30 -0.48 0.14 10.79
N ILE A 31 -0.23 -0.20 9.53
CA ILE A 31 -0.64 -1.47 8.90
C ILE A 31 0.29 -2.63 9.26
N VAL A 32 1.51 -2.33 9.73
CA VAL A 32 2.55 -3.31 10.05
C VAL A 32 2.42 -3.74 11.51
N ALA A 33 2.39 -5.05 11.76
CA ALA A 33 2.39 -5.63 13.11
C ALA A 33 3.81 -6.02 13.54
N ARG A 34 4.56 -6.68 12.66
CA ARG A 34 5.96 -7.16 12.86
C ARG A 34 6.68 -7.11 11.52
N PRO A 35 8.03 -7.23 11.49
CA PRO A 35 8.74 -7.45 10.24
C PRO A 35 8.10 -8.61 9.47
N PHE A 36 7.74 -8.37 8.20
CA PHE A 36 7.07 -9.32 7.30
C PHE A 36 5.65 -9.76 7.69
N ASN A 37 5.03 -9.16 8.71
CA ASN A 37 3.65 -9.46 9.08
C ASN A 37 2.78 -8.19 9.14
N LEU A 38 1.64 -8.25 8.48
CA LEU A 38 0.66 -7.18 8.42
C LEU A 38 -0.50 -7.47 9.36
N LYS A 39 -1.07 -6.42 9.92
CA LYS A 39 -2.29 -6.53 10.73
C LYS A 39 -3.44 -7.01 9.87
N ALA A 40 -4.31 -7.85 10.44
CA ALA A 40 -5.52 -8.29 9.75
C ALA A 40 -6.55 -7.16 9.62
N ARG A 41 -6.56 -6.23 10.59
CA ARG A 41 -7.48 -5.10 10.65
C ARG A 41 -6.83 -3.87 11.27
N CYS A 42 -7.40 -2.70 11.03
CA CYS A 42 -6.98 -1.47 11.65
C CYS A 42 -7.49 -1.37 13.08
N ASP A 43 -6.61 -1.12 14.05
CA ASP A 43 -6.99 -0.98 15.47
C ASP A 43 -7.79 0.31 15.73
N ALA A 44 -7.66 1.33 14.87
CA ALA A 44 -8.29 2.62 15.06
C ALA A 44 -9.67 2.76 14.40
N CYS A 45 -9.88 2.17 13.20
CA CYS A 45 -11.12 2.32 12.45
C CYS A 45 -11.80 0.99 12.09
N GLY A 46 -11.22 -0.16 12.46
CA GLY A 46 -11.80 -1.47 12.21
C GLY A 46 -11.84 -1.91 10.74
N VAL A 47 -11.17 -1.21 9.83
CA VAL A 47 -11.06 -1.61 8.43
C VAL A 47 -10.27 -2.91 8.34
N ILE A 48 -10.77 -3.85 7.52
CA ILE A 48 -10.14 -5.15 7.29
C ILE A 48 -9.10 -5.00 6.18
N PHE A 49 -7.85 -5.35 6.48
CA PHE A 49 -6.74 -5.33 5.54
C PHE A 49 -6.56 -6.67 4.82
N LYS A 50 -6.83 -7.79 5.48
CA LYS A 50 -6.81 -9.14 4.91
C LYS A 50 -8.23 -9.57 4.55
N ARG A 51 -8.61 -9.49 3.27
CA ARG A 51 -9.95 -9.90 2.82
C ARG A 51 -10.02 -11.39 2.51
N GLU A 52 -9.18 -11.84 1.62
CA GLU A 52 -9.19 -13.21 1.08
C GLU A 52 -7.76 -13.62 0.67
N GLU A 53 -7.53 -14.91 0.47
CA GLU A 53 -6.21 -15.42 0.07
C GLU A 53 -5.72 -14.84 -1.28
N GLY A 54 -6.64 -14.55 -2.21
CA GLY A 54 -6.33 -13.91 -3.49
C GLY A 54 -5.83 -12.46 -3.41
N PHE A 55 -6.11 -11.77 -2.31
CA PHE A 55 -5.63 -10.40 -2.08
C PHE A 55 -4.09 -10.31 -1.98
N PHE A 56 -3.46 -11.40 -1.55
CA PHE A 56 -2.02 -11.56 -1.47
C PHE A 56 -1.33 -11.45 -2.84
N VAL A 57 -1.96 -12.00 -3.87
CA VAL A 57 -1.40 -12.04 -5.23
C VAL A 57 -1.19 -10.64 -5.78
N GLY A 58 -2.12 -9.72 -5.55
CA GLY A 58 -2.02 -8.35 -6.03
C GLY A 58 -0.84 -7.59 -5.43
N ALA A 59 -0.58 -7.74 -4.14
CA ALA A 59 0.57 -7.11 -3.50
C ALA A 59 1.91 -7.68 -4.01
N ILE A 60 1.97 -8.99 -4.27
CA ILE A 60 3.14 -9.64 -4.88
C ILE A 60 3.37 -9.11 -6.29
N MET A 61 2.32 -9.05 -7.11
CA MET A 61 2.41 -8.52 -8.48
C MET A 61 2.87 -7.06 -8.49
N ALA A 62 2.35 -6.23 -7.59
CA ALA A 62 2.79 -4.84 -7.44
C ALA A 62 4.29 -4.74 -7.09
N ASN A 63 4.79 -5.64 -6.22
CA ASN A 63 6.20 -5.69 -5.86
C ASN A 63 7.09 -6.12 -7.04
N VAL A 64 6.66 -7.14 -7.80
CA VAL A 64 7.38 -7.62 -9.00
C VAL A 64 7.47 -6.51 -10.04
N VAL A 65 6.34 -5.90 -10.42
CA VAL A 65 6.31 -4.81 -11.40
C VAL A 65 7.18 -3.62 -10.97
N ALA A 66 7.10 -3.22 -9.69
CA ALA A 66 7.94 -2.15 -9.17
C ALA A 66 9.44 -2.50 -9.25
N THR A 67 9.80 -3.75 -8.97
CA THR A 67 11.18 -4.24 -9.07
C THR A 67 11.69 -4.19 -10.50
N GLU A 68 10.90 -4.65 -11.47
CA GLU A 68 11.26 -4.62 -12.89
C GLU A 68 11.47 -3.20 -13.38
N VAL A 69 10.54 -2.30 -13.10
CA VAL A 69 10.68 -0.89 -13.46
C VAL A 69 11.95 -0.29 -12.86
N PHE A 70 12.23 -0.59 -11.59
CA PHE A 70 13.42 -0.08 -10.91
C PHE A 70 14.71 -0.61 -11.51
N ILE A 71 14.78 -1.90 -11.86
CA ILE A 71 15.92 -2.51 -12.56
C ILE A 71 16.15 -1.86 -13.91
N ILE A 72 15.09 -1.67 -14.70
CA ILE A 72 15.20 -1.01 -16.02
C ILE A 72 15.75 0.42 -15.87
N VAL A 73 15.26 1.18 -14.90
CA VAL A 73 15.74 2.54 -14.64
C VAL A 73 17.23 2.53 -14.28
N ILE A 74 17.65 1.66 -13.35
CA ILE A 74 19.06 1.54 -12.96
C ILE A 74 19.92 1.14 -14.16
N TYR A 75 19.47 0.18 -14.96
CA TYR A 75 20.18 -0.26 -16.16
C TYR A 75 20.38 0.89 -17.16
N LEU A 76 19.32 1.63 -17.49
CA LEU A 76 19.39 2.77 -18.39
C LEU A 76 20.29 3.89 -17.86
N VAL A 77 20.18 4.21 -16.57
CA VAL A 77 21.01 5.22 -15.91
C VAL A 77 22.47 4.77 -15.93
N SER A 78 22.76 3.50 -15.70
CA SER A 78 24.12 2.95 -15.72
C SER A 78 24.75 3.05 -17.12
N ILE A 79 24.01 2.78 -18.17
CA ILE A 79 24.51 2.93 -19.56
C ILE A 79 24.81 4.39 -19.89
N ILE A 80 23.96 5.32 -19.47
CA ILE A 80 24.06 6.74 -19.83
C ILE A 80 25.17 7.44 -19.04
N LEU A 81 25.27 7.16 -17.73
CA LEU A 81 26.13 7.92 -16.82
C LEU A 81 27.48 7.27 -16.53
N THR A 82 27.60 5.95 -16.70
CA THR A 82 28.78 5.22 -16.28
C THR A 82 29.21 4.18 -17.32
N ASN A 83 30.51 4.16 -17.67
CA ASN A 83 31.12 3.08 -18.45
C ASN A 83 31.51 1.92 -17.51
N LEU A 84 30.52 1.36 -16.79
CA LEU A 84 30.75 0.21 -15.92
C LEU A 84 31.13 -1.00 -16.77
N ASN A 85 32.08 -1.81 -16.28
CA ASN A 85 32.34 -3.09 -16.92
C ASN A 85 31.13 -4.04 -16.71
N GLU A 86 30.95 -4.96 -17.64
CA GLU A 86 29.78 -5.87 -17.67
C GLU A 86 29.60 -6.64 -16.36
N GLY A 87 30.71 -7.10 -15.76
CA GLY A 87 30.66 -7.87 -14.51
C GLY A 87 30.14 -7.05 -13.32
N LEU A 88 30.57 -5.79 -13.20
CA LEU A 88 30.11 -4.91 -12.14
C LEU A 88 28.64 -4.54 -12.33
N MET A 89 28.24 -4.27 -13.57
CA MET A 89 26.85 -3.96 -13.89
C MET A 89 25.90 -5.12 -13.55
N LEU A 90 26.26 -6.34 -13.92
CA LEU A 90 25.47 -7.54 -13.57
C LEU A 90 25.39 -7.74 -12.06
N THR A 91 26.49 -7.51 -11.34
CA THR A 91 26.50 -7.62 -9.87
C THR A 91 25.55 -6.61 -9.23
N VAL A 92 25.57 -5.35 -9.66
CA VAL A 92 24.66 -4.30 -9.15
C VAL A 92 23.21 -4.66 -9.43
N LEU A 93 22.90 -5.06 -10.66
CA LEU A 93 21.52 -5.46 -11.03
C LEU A 93 21.04 -6.67 -10.22
N PHE A 94 21.92 -7.65 -9.98
CA PHE A 94 21.58 -8.82 -9.17
C PHE A 94 21.29 -8.42 -7.69
N VAL A 95 22.14 -7.60 -7.09
CA VAL A 95 21.94 -7.11 -5.73
C VAL A 95 20.62 -6.33 -5.61
N VAL A 96 20.31 -5.50 -6.61
CA VAL A 96 19.04 -4.75 -6.65
C VAL A 96 17.86 -5.69 -6.84
N ALA A 97 17.95 -6.68 -7.73
CA ALA A 97 16.88 -7.63 -8.00
C ALA A 97 16.46 -8.46 -6.76
N VAL A 98 17.40 -8.72 -5.87
CA VAL A 98 17.13 -9.44 -4.61
C VAL A 98 16.80 -8.46 -3.47
N GLY A 99 17.55 -7.39 -3.32
CA GLY A 99 17.43 -6.47 -2.19
C GLY A 99 16.19 -5.59 -2.26
N PHE A 100 15.85 -5.08 -3.45
CA PHE A 100 14.73 -4.16 -3.61
C PHE A 100 13.37 -4.80 -3.23
N PRO A 101 12.98 -5.99 -3.72
CA PRO A 101 11.69 -6.57 -3.37
C PRO A 101 11.56 -6.89 -1.86
N LEU A 102 12.67 -7.22 -1.19
CA LEU A 102 12.67 -7.43 0.26
C LEU A 102 12.45 -6.11 1.02
N ALA A 103 13.15 -5.05 0.62
CA ALA A 103 13.00 -3.72 1.22
C ALA A 103 11.62 -3.10 0.91
N PHE A 104 11.13 -3.29 -0.31
CA PHE A 104 9.87 -2.71 -0.78
C PHE A 104 8.62 -3.49 -0.34
N TYR A 105 8.78 -4.67 0.23
CA TYR A 105 7.69 -5.57 0.61
C TYR A 105 6.53 -4.87 1.35
N HIS A 106 6.81 -4.12 2.42
CA HIS A 106 5.80 -3.43 3.21
C HIS A 106 5.12 -2.28 2.44
N HIS A 107 5.88 -1.60 1.58
CA HIS A 107 5.35 -0.52 0.74
C HIS A 107 4.46 -1.07 -0.36
N ALA A 108 4.82 -2.20 -0.98
CA ALA A 108 3.98 -2.87 -1.98
C ALA A 108 2.60 -3.22 -1.39
N TRP A 109 2.56 -3.77 -0.18
CA TRP A 109 1.32 -4.05 0.53
C TRP A 109 0.51 -2.79 0.82
N SER A 110 1.18 -1.76 1.32
CA SER A 110 0.52 -0.50 1.66
C SER A 110 -0.07 0.19 0.43
N LEU A 111 0.67 0.20 -0.68
CA LEU A 111 0.22 0.76 -1.95
C LEU A 111 -0.93 -0.05 -2.54
N TRP A 112 -0.86 -1.39 -2.47
CA TRP A 112 -1.95 -2.25 -2.92
C TRP A 112 -3.23 -1.99 -2.13
N LEU A 113 -3.15 -1.89 -0.80
CA LEU A 113 -4.28 -1.51 0.06
C LEU A 113 -4.85 -0.13 -0.29
N ALA A 114 -3.99 0.83 -0.63
CA ALA A 114 -4.43 2.15 -1.07
C ALA A 114 -5.18 2.09 -2.39
N MET A 115 -4.67 1.32 -3.36
CA MET A 115 -5.29 1.14 -4.66
C MET A 115 -6.64 0.45 -4.54
N ASP A 116 -6.73 -0.62 -3.76
CA ASP A 116 -7.99 -1.33 -3.48
C ASP A 116 -9.01 -0.40 -2.80
N HIS A 117 -8.57 0.42 -1.84
CA HIS A 117 -9.42 1.41 -1.20
C HIS A 117 -9.96 2.46 -2.19
N LEU A 118 -9.15 2.86 -3.17
CA LEU A 118 -9.55 3.85 -4.18
C LEU A 118 -10.53 3.26 -5.21
N ILE A 119 -10.39 1.99 -5.56
CA ILE A 119 -11.19 1.31 -6.59
C ILE A 119 -12.50 0.77 -6.00
N GLU A 120 -12.40 -0.09 -4.99
CA GLU A 120 -13.56 -0.81 -4.44
C GLU A 120 -14.00 -0.29 -3.07
N GLY A 121 -13.09 0.31 -2.30
CA GLY A 121 -13.28 0.68 -0.91
C GLY A 121 -13.12 -0.52 0.04
N LEU A 122 -12.32 -0.34 1.09
CA LEU A 122 -12.04 -1.39 2.06
C LEU A 122 -13.26 -1.69 2.93
N PRO A 123 -13.60 -2.97 3.17
CA PRO A 123 -14.69 -3.36 4.06
C PRO A 123 -14.34 -3.04 5.52
N MET A 124 -15.33 -2.59 6.26
CA MET A 124 -15.24 -2.33 7.70
C MET A 124 -15.91 -3.45 8.49
N THR A 125 -15.40 -3.76 9.68
CA THR A 125 -16.11 -4.59 10.63
C THR A 125 -17.41 -3.90 11.08
N LYS A 126 -18.38 -4.68 11.56
CA LYS A 126 -19.67 -4.14 12.06
C LYS A 126 -19.45 -3.08 13.14
N ASP A 127 -18.47 -3.26 14.02
CA ASP A 127 -18.11 -2.32 15.07
C ASP A 127 -17.48 -1.03 14.51
N GLY A 128 -16.64 -1.16 13.48
CA GLY A 128 -16.04 -0.01 12.76
C GLY A 128 -17.10 0.79 12.01
N GLN A 129 -18.12 0.14 11.45
CA GLN A 129 -19.25 0.81 10.80
C GLN A 129 -20.10 1.59 11.81
N ALA A 130 -20.34 1.06 13.00
CA ALA A 130 -21.07 1.73 14.06
C ALA A 130 -20.32 2.99 14.55
N GLY A 131 -19.03 2.87 14.78
CA GLY A 131 -18.16 4.00 15.16
C GLY A 131 -18.10 5.12 14.11
N ASN A 132 -18.03 4.76 12.83
CA ASN A 132 -18.02 5.73 11.74
C ASN A 132 -19.38 6.44 11.57
N LYS A 133 -20.50 5.72 11.76
CA LYS A 133 -21.85 6.28 11.77
C LYS A 133 -22.02 7.31 12.90
N ALA A 134 -21.56 6.99 14.10
CA ALA A 134 -21.60 7.91 15.25
C ALA A 134 -20.76 9.17 15.04
N ALA A 135 -19.55 9.02 14.46
CA ALA A 135 -18.68 10.15 14.13
C ALA A 135 -19.25 11.05 13.03
N SER A 136 -19.92 10.48 12.03
CA SER A 136 -20.58 11.21 10.94
C SER A 136 -21.78 12.02 11.46
N SER A 137 -22.57 11.44 12.38
CA SER A 137 -23.73 12.11 12.98
C SER A 137 -23.35 13.33 13.84
N ARG A 138 -22.16 13.34 14.43
CA ARG A 138 -21.64 14.49 15.21
C ARG A 138 -21.10 15.64 14.36
N ARG A 139 -20.91 15.43 13.05
CA ARG A 139 -20.36 16.42 12.11
C ARG A 139 -21.41 17.22 11.34
N THR A 140 -22.69 16.93 11.51
CA THR A 140 -23.78 17.75 10.99
C THR A 140 -24.32 18.65 12.11
N PRO A 141 -23.81 19.89 12.28
CA PRO A 141 -24.55 20.90 13.02
C PRO A 141 -25.74 21.33 12.15
N ASN A 142 -26.89 21.44 12.78
CA ASN A 142 -28.05 22.10 12.20
C ASN A 142 -27.71 23.51 11.73
#